data_2c49fee008e308ada15e14d2c7cb7858
#
_entry.id   2c49fee008e308ada15e14d2c7cb7858
#
_cell.length_a   1.000
_cell.length_b   1.000
_cell.length_c   1.000
_cell.angle_alpha   90.00
_cell.angle_beta   90.00
_cell.angle_gamma   90.00
#
_symmetry.space_group_name_H-M   'P 1'
#
loop_
_entity.id
_entity.type
_entity.pdbx_description
1 polymer ?
#
loop_
_entity_poly.entity_id
_entity_poly.type
_entity_poly.pdbx_seq_one_letter_code
_entity_poly.pdbx_strand_id
1 'polypeptide(L)'
;VANSRPNDGTRALAEARAETRAAGVTVVPFIRLYRNRDDYNNWFRDETIYDMVLAELARGTAAGPYRGIGEFHLYDSANAHGPVAKKLMALAEEKNLVVLAHVDDVAIDLLMAATPSKGQKVRLIWAHTGIGGTPVERVEALLARYPGLMGELSYRPGLTCEGGKLCGDWRALMLKYPGRFLLGSDTWVNQRWMYYEDTMAGYRTWLGDLPAEVARKVAWENGAGLFGLK
;
A
#
# COMPACT_ATOMS: atom_id res chain seq x y z
N VAL A 1 -6.41 4.25 3.43
CA VAL A 1 -5.20 4.41 4.24
C VAL A 1 -4.87 5.88 4.35
N ALA A 2 -4.59 6.35 5.57
CA ALA A 2 -4.15 7.71 5.84
C ALA A 2 -2.73 7.69 6.38
N ASN A 3 -1.83 8.42 5.74
CA ASN A 3 -0.47 8.67 6.22
C ASN A 3 -0.05 10.10 5.85
N SER A 4 0.75 10.72 6.67
CA SER A 4 1.20 12.10 6.49
C SER A 4 2.61 12.29 7.03
N ARG A 5 3.29 13.27 6.48
CA ARG A 5 4.62 13.72 6.92
C ARG A 5 4.51 15.15 7.47
N PRO A 6 4.76 15.38 8.75
CA PRO A 6 4.94 14.38 9.82
C PRO A 6 3.64 13.64 10.17
N ASN A 7 3.73 12.62 11.02
CA ASN A 7 2.57 11.82 11.45
C ASN A 7 1.46 12.63 12.16
N ASP A 8 1.71 13.88 12.55
CA ASP A 8 0.69 14.80 13.06
C ASP A 8 -0.50 14.95 12.11
N GLY A 9 -0.28 15.00 10.79
CA GLY A 9 -1.36 15.07 9.81
C GLY A 9 -2.20 13.80 9.77
N THR A 10 -1.59 12.63 9.96
CA THR A 10 -2.33 11.36 10.09
C THR A 10 -3.20 11.38 11.34
N ARG A 11 -2.69 11.89 12.47
CA ARG A 11 -3.46 12.02 13.70
C ARG A 11 -4.59 13.03 13.57
N ALA A 12 -4.34 14.19 12.97
CA ALA A 12 -5.37 15.19 12.71
C ALA A 12 -6.52 14.64 11.86
N LEU A 13 -6.21 13.86 10.80
CA LEU A 13 -7.25 13.20 10.01
C LEU A 13 -8.01 12.14 10.84
N ALA A 14 -7.33 11.44 11.73
CA ALA A 14 -7.97 10.49 12.63
C ALA A 14 -8.86 11.18 13.68
N GLU A 15 -8.55 12.42 14.08
CA GLU A 15 -9.39 13.25 14.97
C GLU A 15 -10.68 13.69 14.26
N ALA A 16 -10.63 13.99 12.95
CA ALA A 16 -11.81 14.32 12.12
C ALA A 16 -12.70 13.11 11.82
N ARG A 17 -12.80 12.17 12.77
CA ARG A 17 -13.47 10.89 12.52
C ARG A 17 -15.01 11.02 12.47
N ALA A 18 -15.61 12.05 13.03
CA ALA A 18 -17.04 12.30 12.93
C ALA A 18 -17.41 12.71 11.50
N GLU A 19 -16.64 13.62 10.92
CA GLU A 19 -16.79 14.13 9.56
C GLU A 19 -16.50 13.05 8.52
N THR A 20 -15.43 12.27 8.72
CA THR A 20 -15.09 11.18 7.79
C THR A 20 -16.17 10.08 7.79
N ARG A 21 -16.72 9.73 8.96
CA ARG A 21 -17.83 8.78 9.06
C ARG A 21 -19.12 9.29 8.42
N ALA A 22 -19.44 10.56 8.62
CA ALA A 22 -20.59 11.19 7.96
C ALA A 22 -20.48 11.16 6.43
N ALA A 23 -19.24 11.23 5.91
CA ALA A 23 -18.93 11.07 4.49
C ALA A 23 -18.79 9.60 4.04
N GLY A 24 -19.07 8.62 4.91
CA GLY A 24 -18.92 7.20 4.58
C GLY A 24 -17.46 6.72 4.48
N VAL A 25 -16.50 7.47 5.06
CA VAL A 25 -15.06 7.16 4.99
C VAL A 25 -14.57 6.58 6.31
N THR A 26 -13.88 5.45 6.24
CA THR A 26 -13.17 4.86 7.37
C THR A 26 -11.68 5.19 7.30
N VAL A 27 -11.16 5.87 8.33
CA VAL A 27 -9.73 6.20 8.42
C VAL A 27 -8.96 5.00 8.94
N VAL A 28 -7.97 4.53 8.18
CA VAL A 28 -7.02 3.49 8.59
C VAL A 28 -5.64 4.16 8.72
N PRO A 29 -5.17 4.46 9.96
CA PRO A 29 -3.95 5.22 10.15
C PRO A 29 -2.70 4.35 9.96
N PHE A 30 -1.75 4.86 9.16
CA PHE A 30 -0.43 4.29 8.95
C PHE A 30 0.65 5.25 9.43
N ILE A 31 1.74 4.70 9.94
CA ILE A 31 2.92 5.48 10.32
C ILE A 31 3.78 5.72 9.11
N ARG A 32 3.95 6.99 8.73
CA ARG A 32 4.90 7.37 7.69
C ARG A 32 6.31 7.49 8.26
N LEU A 33 7.31 7.03 7.50
CA LEU A 33 8.71 6.97 7.95
C LEU A 33 9.48 8.29 7.77
N TYR A 34 8.79 9.38 7.44
CA TYR A 34 9.41 10.66 7.12
C TYR A 34 9.01 11.74 8.11
N ARG A 35 9.97 12.31 8.82
CA ARG A 35 9.80 13.53 9.63
C ARG A 35 10.00 14.77 8.79
N ASN A 36 10.88 14.65 7.78
CA ASN A 36 11.26 15.72 6.85
C ASN A 36 11.64 15.13 5.48
N ARG A 37 12.14 15.97 4.57
CA ARG A 37 12.46 15.54 3.20
C ARG A 37 13.70 14.64 3.13
N ASP A 38 14.65 14.81 4.04
CA ASP A 38 15.91 14.05 4.01
C ASP A 38 15.69 12.58 4.36
N ASP A 39 14.68 12.28 5.15
CA ASP A 39 14.31 10.92 5.52
C ASP A 39 13.96 10.04 4.31
N TYR A 40 13.56 10.61 3.15
CA TYR A 40 13.29 9.82 1.94
C TYR A 40 14.47 8.98 1.48
N ASN A 41 15.70 9.47 1.69
CA ASN A 41 16.92 8.81 1.27
C ASN A 41 17.72 8.17 2.43
N ASN A 42 17.21 8.24 3.65
CA ASN A 42 17.97 7.85 4.84
C ASN A 42 17.20 6.94 5.82
N TRP A 43 15.87 6.89 5.77
CA TRP A 43 15.04 6.20 6.76
C TRP A 43 15.45 4.74 7.01
N PHE A 44 15.92 4.05 5.98
CA PHE A 44 16.27 2.62 6.03
C PHE A 44 17.54 2.31 6.85
N ARG A 45 18.28 3.35 7.28
CA ARG A 45 19.51 3.24 8.09
C ARG A 45 19.52 4.13 9.33
N ASP A 46 18.57 5.02 9.51
CA ASP A 46 18.48 5.95 10.63
C ASP A 46 17.68 5.30 11.78
N GLU A 47 18.40 4.86 12.83
CA GLU A 47 17.76 4.20 14.01
C GLU A 47 16.72 5.08 14.68
N THR A 48 16.84 6.39 14.64
CA THR A 48 15.82 7.30 15.21
C THR A 48 14.47 7.24 14.50
N ILE A 49 14.41 6.73 13.26
CA ILE A 49 13.16 6.40 12.57
C ILE A 49 12.49 5.18 13.22
N TYR A 50 13.27 4.17 13.57
CA TYR A 50 12.73 3.01 14.28
C TYR A 50 12.16 3.40 15.65
N ASP A 51 12.88 4.23 16.41
CA ASP A 51 12.41 4.74 17.71
C ASP A 51 11.12 5.57 17.56
N MET A 52 11.05 6.40 16.53
CA MET A 52 9.83 7.15 16.19
C MET A 52 8.65 6.21 15.92
N VAL A 53 8.85 5.13 15.15
CA VAL A 53 7.79 4.15 14.86
C VAL A 53 7.30 3.48 16.14
N LEU A 54 8.19 3.09 17.04
CA LEU A 54 7.80 2.52 18.34
C LEU A 54 7.00 3.52 19.18
N ALA A 55 7.42 4.78 19.22
CA ALA A 55 6.71 5.84 19.94
C ALA A 55 5.30 6.09 19.35
N GLU A 56 5.16 6.14 18.02
CA GLU A 56 3.85 6.29 17.37
C GLU A 56 2.93 5.08 17.61
N LEU A 57 3.47 3.86 17.57
CA LEU A 57 2.70 2.65 17.90
C LEU A 57 2.17 2.69 19.33
N ALA A 58 2.99 3.12 20.28
CA ALA A 58 2.59 3.28 21.67
C ALA A 58 1.54 4.39 21.87
N ARG A 59 1.64 5.48 21.11
CA ARG A 59 0.72 6.62 21.17
C ARG A 59 -0.66 6.30 20.59
N GLY A 60 -0.72 5.63 19.43
CA GLY A 60 -1.97 5.41 18.70
C GLY A 60 -2.59 6.70 18.14
N THR A 61 -3.88 6.62 17.76
CA THR A 61 -4.66 7.74 17.23
C THR A 61 -6.08 7.76 17.80
N ALA A 62 -6.83 8.85 17.58
CA ALA A 62 -8.24 8.93 17.93
C ALA A 62 -9.13 7.92 17.18
N ALA A 63 -8.67 7.43 16.02
CA ALA A 63 -9.34 6.36 15.25
C ALA A 63 -8.94 4.94 15.71
N GLY A 64 -8.13 4.83 16.78
CA GLY A 64 -7.59 3.58 17.29
C GLY A 64 -6.09 3.43 17.01
N PRO A 65 -5.55 2.21 17.17
CA PRO A 65 -4.14 1.95 16.94
C PRO A 65 -3.76 2.13 15.47
N TYR A 66 -2.50 2.45 15.23
CA TYR A 66 -1.95 2.36 13.86
C TYR A 66 -2.07 0.92 13.34
N ARG A 67 -2.44 0.79 12.07
CA ARG A 67 -2.71 -0.49 11.42
C ARG A 67 -1.60 -0.91 10.45
N GLY A 68 -0.65 0.00 10.18
CA GLY A 68 0.44 -0.26 9.27
C GLY A 68 1.55 0.77 9.31
N ILE A 69 2.58 0.51 8.51
CA ILE A 69 3.78 1.32 8.33
C ILE A 69 3.91 1.68 6.85
N GLY A 70 4.22 2.92 6.54
CA GLY A 70 4.37 3.43 5.18
C GLY A 70 3.30 4.51 4.87
N GLU A 71 3.25 5.02 3.69
CA GLU A 71 4.03 4.66 2.52
C GLU A 71 5.50 5.04 2.69
N PHE A 72 6.40 4.13 2.34
CA PHE A 72 7.81 4.44 2.21
C PHE A 72 8.33 4.09 0.81
N HIS A 73 9.44 4.74 0.43
CA HIS A 73 10.07 4.57 -0.87
C HIS A 73 11.46 3.95 -0.72
N LEU A 74 11.82 3.07 -1.64
CA LEU A 74 13.18 2.63 -1.89
C LEU A 74 13.43 2.81 -3.40
N TYR A 75 14.18 3.88 -3.75
CA TYR A 75 14.55 4.15 -5.15
C TYR A 75 15.73 3.30 -5.62
N ASP A 76 16.48 2.74 -4.69
CA ASP A 76 17.50 1.71 -4.89
C ASP A 76 17.11 0.49 -4.05
N SER A 77 16.88 -0.63 -4.72
CA SER A 77 16.49 -1.90 -4.08
C SER A 77 17.48 -2.34 -3.00
N ALA A 78 18.78 -2.03 -3.16
CA ALA A 78 19.82 -2.40 -2.19
C ALA A 78 19.56 -1.78 -0.80
N ASN A 79 18.84 -0.68 -0.72
CA ASN A 79 18.44 -0.04 0.54
C ASN A 79 17.48 -0.89 1.38
N ALA A 80 16.84 -1.90 0.81
CA ALA A 80 16.08 -2.91 1.56
C ALA A 80 16.96 -3.73 2.53
N HIS A 81 18.28 -3.75 2.31
CA HIS A 81 19.25 -4.34 3.24
C HIS A 81 19.57 -3.44 4.43
N GLY A 82 19.11 -2.20 4.46
CA GLY A 82 19.33 -1.27 5.55
C GLY A 82 18.89 -1.85 6.90
N PRO A 83 19.62 -1.56 7.99
CA PRO A 83 19.33 -2.14 9.29
C PRO A 83 17.91 -1.78 9.79
N VAL A 84 17.48 -0.54 9.57
CA VAL A 84 16.15 -0.07 9.97
C VAL A 84 15.06 -0.69 9.09
N ALA A 85 15.28 -0.82 7.77
CA ALA A 85 14.34 -1.50 6.89
C ALA A 85 14.08 -2.94 7.37
N LYS A 86 15.14 -3.69 7.69
CA LYS A 86 15.02 -5.06 8.22
C LYS A 86 14.28 -5.12 9.56
N LYS A 87 14.61 -4.21 10.49
CA LYS A 87 13.92 -4.12 11.80
C LYS A 87 12.44 -3.83 11.63
N LEU A 88 12.08 -2.89 10.74
CA LEU A 88 10.68 -2.55 10.49
C LEU A 88 9.89 -3.68 9.83
N MET A 89 10.50 -4.43 8.91
CA MET A 89 9.86 -5.61 8.33
C MET A 89 9.61 -6.71 9.37
N ALA A 90 10.57 -6.96 10.26
CA ALA A 90 10.40 -7.91 11.36
C ALA A 90 9.32 -7.45 12.35
N LEU A 91 9.32 -6.16 12.71
CA LEU A 91 8.31 -5.55 13.57
C LEU A 91 6.91 -5.63 12.97
N ALA A 92 6.78 -5.37 11.66
CA ALA A 92 5.52 -5.45 10.96
C ALA A 92 4.91 -6.85 11.02
N GLU A 93 5.72 -7.89 10.84
CA GLU A 93 5.28 -9.28 10.99
C GLU A 93 4.90 -9.59 12.45
N GLU A 94 5.74 -9.21 13.43
CA GLU A 94 5.51 -9.45 14.85
C GLU A 94 4.21 -8.79 15.33
N LYS A 95 4.00 -7.53 14.97
CA LYS A 95 2.83 -6.74 15.41
C LYS A 95 1.62 -6.88 14.49
N ASN A 96 1.71 -7.72 13.46
CA ASN A 96 0.66 -7.89 12.45
C ASN A 96 0.24 -6.57 11.78
N LEU A 97 1.22 -5.69 11.52
CA LEU A 97 1.02 -4.44 10.80
C LEU A 97 1.06 -4.68 9.28
N VAL A 98 0.30 -3.89 8.54
CA VAL A 98 0.37 -3.89 7.08
C VAL A 98 1.49 -2.95 6.64
N VAL A 99 2.34 -3.41 5.75
CA VAL A 99 3.39 -2.57 5.14
C VAL A 99 2.84 -1.95 3.85
N LEU A 100 3.05 -0.66 3.62
CA LEU A 100 2.78 -0.01 2.33
C LEU A 100 4.11 0.48 1.75
N ALA A 101 4.53 -0.14 0.64
CA ALA A 101 5.85 0.06 0.07
C ALA A 101 5.78 0.51 -1.40
N HIS A 102 6.40 1.65 -1.70
CA HIS A 102 6.60 2.19 -3.04
C HIS A 102 8.01 1.80 -3.53
N VAL A 103 8.11 0.62 -4.11
CA VAL A 103 9.39 -0.03 -4.45
C VAL A 103 9.28 -0.82 -5.75
N ASP A 104 10.42 -1.21 -6.32
CA ASP A 104 10.47 -2.15 -7.43
C ASP A 104 10.27 -3.62 -6.99
N ASP A 105 10.25 -4.52 -7.94
CA ASP A 105 10.03 -5.95 -7.71
C ASP A 105 11.22 -6.64 -7.00
N VAL A 106 12.44 -6.14 -7.18
CA VAL A 106 13.63 -6.67 -6.49
C VAL A 106 13.57 -6.33 -5.01
N ALA A 107 13.19 -5.09 -4.69
CA ALA A 107 13.03 -4.68 -3.29
C ALA A 107 11.91 -5.47 -2.59
N ILE A 108 10.84 -5.89 -3.28
CA ILE A 108 9.82 -6.78 -2.69
C ILE A 108 10.45 -8.07 -2.20
N ASP A 109 11.25 -8.77 -3.03
CA ASP A 109 11.92 -10.00 -2.61
C ASP A 109 12.85 -9.77 -1.40
N LEU A 110 13.60 -8.66 -1.39
CA LEU A 110 14.54 -8.33 -0.32
C LEU A 110 13.82 -7.98 1.00
N LEU A 111 12.73 -7.20 0.94
CA LEU A 111 11.93 -6.85 2.10
C LEU A 111 11.24 -8.10 2.69
N MET A 112 10.65 -8.94 1.85
CA MET A 112 10.01 -10.18 2.27
C MET A 112 11.02 -11.14 2.92
N ALA A 113 12.22 -11.27 2.32
CA ALA A 113 13.30 -12.10 2.87
C ALA A 113 13.81 -11.62 4.23
N ALA A 114 13.64 -10.32 4.54
CA ALA A 114 14.06 -9.72 5.82
C ALA A 114 13.11 -10.08 6.98
N THR A 115 11.91 -10.60 6.72
CA THR A 115 10.98 -10.98 7.77
C THR A 115 11.34 -12.33 8.41
N PRO A 116 10.95 -12.61 9.67
CA PRO A 116 11.18 -13.90 10.33
C PRO A 116 10.63 -15.09 9.54
N SER A 117 9.43 -14.95 8.95
CA SER A 117 8.78 -16.02 8.15
C SER A 117 9.24 -16.06 6.69
N LYS A 118 10.20 -15.23 6.27
CA LYS A 118 10.61 -15.08 4.88
C LYS A 118 9.44 -14.72 3.94
N GLY A 119 8.61 -13.78 4.38
CA GLY A 119 7.48 -13.26 3.63
C GLY A 119 6.19 -14.08 3.72
N GLN A 120 6.18 -15.18 4.49
CA GLN A 120 5.00 -16.06 4.53
C GLN A 120 3.86 -15.55 5.41
N LYS A 121 4.14 -14.64 6.36
CA LYS A 121 3.14 -14.11 7.31
C LYS A 121 2.92 -12.61 7.20
N VAL A 122 3.90 -11.86 6.71
CA VAL A 122 3.79 -10.39 6.59
C VAL A 122 2.77 -10.02 5.52
N ARG A 123 2.00 -8.96 5.81
CA ARG A 123 1.05 -8.35 4.86
C ARG A 123 1.68 -7.10 4.27
N LEU A 124 1.79 -7.05 2.94
CA LEU A 124 2.41 -5.94 2.24
C LEU A 124 1.53 -5.48 1.06
N ILE A 125 1.26 -4.19 1.01
CA ILE A 125 0.66 -3.49 -0.13
C ILE A 125 1.79 -2.93 -0.98
N TRP A 126 1.88 -3.40 -2.21
CA TRP A 126 2.86 -2.94 -3.19
C TRP A 126 2.26 -1.79 -4.00
N ALA A 127 2.65 -0.57 -3.66
CA ALA A 127 2.15 0.63 -4.32
C ALA A 127 2.42 0.58 -5.83
N HIS A 128 1.40 0.94 -6.62
CA HIS A 128 1.41 0.90 -8.09
C HIS A 128 1.75 -0.47 -8.70
N THR A 129 1.76 -1.53 -7.90
CA THR A 129 2.21 -2.88 -8.30
C THR A 129 3.55 -2.83 -9.04
N GLY A 130 4.47 -2.04 -8.51
CA GLY A 130 5.84 -1.85 -8.98
C GLY A 130 6.11 -0.53 -9.71
N ILE A 131 7.22 0.06 -9.35
CA ILE A 131 7.76 1.25 -10.01
C ILE A 131 8.24 0.86 -11.40
N GLY A 132 7.98 1.70 -12.40
CA GLY A 132 8.52 1.53 -13.74
C GLY A 132 7.87 0.44 -14.61
N GLY A 133 6.74 -0.13 -14.17
CA GLY A 133 5.98 -1.06 -15.01
C GLY A 133 6.52 -2.49 -14.99
N THR A 134 6.67 -3.09 -13.81
CA THR A 134 7.03 -4.50 -13.66
C THR A 134 6.17 -5.40 -14.57
N PRO A 135 6.74 -6.33 -15.36
CA PRO A 135 5.99 -7.24 -16.21
C PRO A 135 4.98 -8.09 -15.43
N VAL A 136 3.83 -8.40 -16.05
CA VAL A 136 2.73 -9.14 -15.40
C VAL A 136 3.18 -10.50 -14.90
N GLU A 137 4.03 -11.20 -15.64
CA GLU A 137 4.58 -12.51 -15.26
C GLU A 137 5.42 -12.41 -13.98
N ARG A 138 6.14 -11.31 -13.80
CA ARG A 138 6.92 -11.08 -12.58
C ARG A 138 6.01 -10.74 -11.41
N VAL A 139 4.96 -9.94 -11.64
CA VAL A 139 3.92 -9.69 -10.61
C VAL A 139 3.29 -11.00 -10.17
N GLU A 140 2.91 -11.85 -11.12
CA GLU A 140 2.32 -13.16 -10.83
C GLU A 140 3.25 -14.03 -9.98
N ALA A 141 4.54 -14.11 -10.34
CA ALA A 141 5.53 -14.88 -9.61
C ALA A 141 5.64 -14.41 -8.14
N LEU A 142 5.62 -13.11 -7.91
CA LEU A 142 5.66 -12.53 -6.55
C LEU A 142 4.37 -12.81 -5.76
N LEU A 143 3.19 -12.69 -6.39
CA LEU A 143 1.91 -13.01 -5.76
C LEU A 143 1.82 -14.50 -5.39
N ALA A 144 2.34 -15.38 -6.24
CA ALA A 144 2.39 -16.81 -5.97
C ALA A 144 3.33 -17.16 -4.80
N ARG A 145 4.47 -16.45 -4.71
CA ARG A 145 5.49 -16.68 -3.69
C ARG A 145 5.10 -16.17 -2.31
N TYR A 146 4.45 -15.01 -2.25
CA TYR A 146 4.17 -14.29 -1.00
C TYR A 146 2.66 -14.18 -0.73
N PRO A 147 2.12 -15.02 0.17
CA PRO A 147 0.67 -15.08 0.42
C PRO A 147 0.04 -13.75 0.88
N GLY A 148 0.79 -12.92 1.60
CA GLY A 148 0.34 -11.62 2.13
C GLY A 148 0.65 -10.42 1.23
N LEU A 149 1.21 -10.63 0.02
CA LEU A 149 1.47 -9.54 -0.93
C LEU A 149 0.19 -9.14 -1.65
N MET A 150 -0.12 -7.85 -1.71
CA MET A 150 -1.23 -7.28 -2.47
C MET A 150 -0.73 -6.18 -3.40
N GLY A 151 -1.18 -6.20 -4.66
CA GLY A 151 -0.89 -5.14 -5.63
C GLY A 151 -1.88 -3.99 -5.51
N GLU A 152 -1.40 -2.77 -5.33
CA GLU A 152 -2.21 -1.56 -5.41
C GLU A 152 -2.07 -0.95 -6.80
N LEU A 153 -3.16 -0.45 -7.39
CA LEU A 153 -3.29 -0.22 -8.84
C LEU A 153 -3.33 1.25 -9.26
N SER A 154 -3.17 2.21 -8.34
CA SER A 154 -3.13 3.62 -8.73
C SER A 154 -1.96 3.89 -9.68
N TYR A 155 -2.22 4.64 -10.73
CA TYR A 155 -1.21 5.01 -11.74
C TYR A 155 -0.37 3.85 -12.29
N ARG A 156 -0.92 2.63 -12.30
CA ARG A 156 -0.20 1.43 -12.79
C ARG A 156 -0.03 1.48 -14.31
N PRO A 157 1.20 1.62 -14.86
CA PRO A 157 1.43 1.59 -16.29
C PRO A 157 1.04 0.22 -16.89
N GLY A 158 0.43 0.24 -18.08
CA GLY A 158 0.05 -0.99 -18.79
C GLY A 158 -1.15 -1.74 -18.23
N LEU A 159 -1.83 -1.19 -17.21
CA LEU A 159 -3.07 -1.77 -16.68
C LEU A 159 -4.21 -1.69 -17.68
N THR A 160 -4.31 -0.57 -18.39
CA THR A 160 -5.36 -0.31 -19.36
C THR A 160 -4.81 -0.21 -20.78
N CYS A 161 -5.58 -0.73 -21.74
CA CYS A 161 -5.33 -0.73 -23.15
C CYS A 161 -6.26 0.27 -23.86
N GLU A 162 -6.45 0.14 -25.17
CA GLU A 162 -7.28 1.03 -25.99
C GLU A 162 -8.69 1.20 -25.41
N GLY A 163 -9.20 2.43 -25.46
CA GLY A 163 -10.53 2.76 -24.93
C GLY A 163 -10.66 2.67 -23.40
N GLY A 164 -9.53 2.65 -22.68
CA GLY A 164 -9.53 2.54 -21.21
C GLY A 164 -9.94 1.17 -20.69
N LYS A 165 -9.93 0.15 -21.56
CA LYS A 165 -10.28 -1.24 -21.22
C LYS A 165 -9.13 -1.92 -20.49
N LEU A 166 -9.47 -2.87 -19.62
CA LEU A 166 -8.47 -3.68 -18.92
C LEU A 166 -7.66 -4.52 -19.93
N CYS A 167 -6.34 -4.46 -19.87
CA CYS A 167 -5.50 -5.29 -20.74
C CYS A 167 -5.69 -6.77 -20.42
N GLY A 168 -5.58 -7.62 -21.44
CA GLY A 168 -5.91 -9.04 -21.35
C GLY A 168 -5.08 -9.82 -20.33
N ASP A 169 -3.79 -9.53 -20.23
CA ASP A 169 -2.85 -10.10 -19.27
C ASP A 169 -3.22 -9.72 -17.82
N TRP A 170 -3.53 -8.45 -17.55
CA TRP A 170 -4.01 -7.99 -16.26
C TRP A 170 -5.37 -8.59 -15.90
N ARG A 171 -6.24 -8.71 -16.89
CA ARG A 171 -7.54 -9.38 -16.68
C ARG A 171 -7.33 -10.83 -16.25
N ALA A 172 -6.47 -11.57 -16.94
CA ALA A 172 -6.15 -12.95 -16.60
C ALA A 172 -5.57 -13.08 -15.20
N LEU A 173 -4.64 -12.17 -14.83
CA LEU A 173 -4.02 -12.13 -13.51
C LEU A 173 -5.06 -11.85 -12.39
N MET A 174 -5.97 -10.89 -12.58
CA MET A 174 -7.02 -10.58 -11.61
C MET A 174 -8.04 -11.72 -11.44
N LEU A 175 -8.35 -12.43 -12.52
CA LEU A 175 -9.20 -13.62 -12.46
C LEU A 175 -8.54 -14.76 -11.68
N LYS A 176 -7.22 -14.91 -11.80
CA LYS A 176 -6.44 -15.92 -11.09
C LYS A 176 -6.24 -15.56 -9.62
N TYR A 177 -6.08 -14.28 -9.28
CA TYR A 177 -5.80 -13.78 -7.94
C TYR A 177 -6.81 -12.70 -7.50
N PRO A 178 -8.13 -12.98 -7.47
CA PRO A 178 -9.15 -11.95 -7.26
C PRO A 178 -9.08 -11.26 -5.90
N GLY A 179 -8.47 -11.91 -4.90
CA GLY A 179 -8.29 -11.39 -3.54
C GLY A 179 -6.98 -10.61 -3.32
N ARG A 180 -6.24 -10.27 -4.38
CA ARG A 180 -4.85 -9.79 -4.23
C ARG A 180 -4.60 -8.39 -4.79
N PHE A 181 -5.64 -7.67 -5.21
CA PHE A 181 -5.52 -6.33 -5.76
C PHE A 181 -6.38 -5.32 -5.00
N LEU A 182 -5.88 -4.08 -4.93
CA LEU A 182 -6.51 -2.94 -4.26
C LEU A 182 -6.58 -1.76 -5.22
N LEU A 183 -7.64 -0.97 -5.15
CA LEU A 183 -7.68 0.35 -5.77
C LEU A 183 -7.17 1.41 -4.80
N GLY A 184 -6.33 2.30 -5.29
CA GLY A 184 -5.92 3.51 -4.62
C GLY A 184 -6.08 4.71 -5.53
N SER A 185 -5.98 5.92 -4.99
CA SER A 185 -6.08 7.17 -5.75
C SER A 185 -4.75 7.92 -5.83
N ASP A 186 -3.81 7.60 -4.95
CA ASP A 186 -2.52 8.29 -4.80
C ASP A 186 -2.65 9.83 -4.83
N THR A 187 -3.68 10.34 -4.14
CA THR A 187 -4.01 11.76 -4.09
C THR A 187 -3.17 12.48 -3.03
N TRP A 188 -1.85 12.53 -3.21
CA TRP A 188 -0.91 13.11 -2.25
C TRP A 188 -0.63 14.61 -2.47
N VAL A 189 -1.03 15.19 -3.62
CA VAL A 189 -0.92 16.63 -3.94
C VAL A 189 -2.27 17.19 -4.39
N ASN A 190 -2.47 18.50 -4.17
CA ASN A 190 -3.75 19.17 -4.45
C ASN A 190 -4.23 18.95 -5.89
N GLN A 191 -3.31 18.97 -6.88
CA GLN A 191 -3.67 18.75 -8.28
C GLN A 191 -4.33 17.39 -8.51
N ARG A 192 -3.90 16.33 -7.82
CA ARG A 192 -4.50 15.00 -7.98
C ARG A 192 -5.91 14.91 -7.41
N TRP A 193 -6.25 15.71 -6.42
CA TRP A 193 -7.63 15.80 -5.92
C TRP A 193 -8.58 16.38 -6.95
N MET A 194 -8.11 17.28 -7.82
CA MET A 194 -8.93 17.87 -8.89
C MET A 194 -9.36 16.83 -9.94
N TYR A 195 -8.61 15.74 -10.11
CA TYR A 195 -8.89 14.66 -11.06
C TYR A 195 -9.39 13.39 -10.38
N TYR A 196 -9.77 13.47 -9.10
CA TYR A 196 -10.20 12.30 -8.33
C TYR A 196 -11.42 11.61 -8.95
N GLU A 197 -12.44 12.37 -9.34
CA GLU A 197 -13.67 11.84 -9.94
C GLU A 197 -13.38 11.18 -11.29
N ASP A 198 -12.56 11.80 -12.13
CA ASP A 198 -12.13 11.24 -13.42
C ASP A 198 -11.35 9.93 -13.23
N THR A 199 -10.46 9.88 -12.25
CA THR A 199 -9.73 8.66 -11.89
C THR A 199 -10.68 7.55 -11.47
N MET A 200 -11.65 7.86 -10.63
CA MET A 200 -12.67 6.88 -10.19
C MET A 200 -13.59 6.45 -11.34
N ALA A 201 -13.91 7.36 -12.27
CA ALA A 201 -14.68 7.03 -13.47
C ALA A 201 -13.89 6.07 -14.38
N GLY A 202 -12.59 6.33 -14.59
CA GLY A 202 -11.68 5.43 -15.31
C GLY A 202 -11.63 4.03 -14.69
N TYR A 203 -11.58 3.94 -13.37
CA TYR A 203 -11.60 2.65 -12.67
C TYR A 203 -12.91 1.89 -12.91
N ARG A 204 -14.07 2.56 -12.87
CA ARG A 204 -15.37 1.94 -13.18
C ARG A 204 -15.41 1.39 -14.60
N THR A 205 -14.75 2.06 -15.55
CA THR A 205 -14.70 1.61 -16.95
C THR A 205 -14.04 0.24 -17.06
N TRP A 206 -12.81 0.07 -16.58
CA TRP A 206 -12.13 -1.21 -16.71
C TRP A 206 -12.56 -2.28 -15.69
N LEU A 207 -13.08 -1.88 -14.52
CA LEU A 207 -13.73 -2.84 -13.60
C LEU A 207 -14.93 -3.54 -14.27
N GLY A 208 -15.62 -2.85 -15.19
CA GLY A 208 -16.70 -3.43 -16.00
C GLY A 208 -16.26 -4.57 -16.93
N ASP A 209 -14.97 -4.74 -17.19
CA ASP A 209 -14.44 -5.85 -17.97
C ASP A 209 -14.22 -7.14 -17.14
N LEU A 210 -14.40 -7.05 -15.81
CA LEU A 210 -14.30 -8.17 -14.87
C LEU A 210 -15.69 -8.72 -14.50
N PRO A 211 -15.80 -10.00 -14.13
CA PRO A 211 -16.99 -10.52 -13.47
C PRO A 211 -17.33 -9.68 -12.22
N ALA A 212 -18.61 -9.42 -11.98
CA ALA A 212 -19.05 -8.52 -10.91
C ALA A 212 -18.47 -8.85 -9.53
N GLU A 213 -18.30 -10.15 -9.21
CA GLU A 213 -17.70 -10.58 -7.96
C GLU A 213 -16.23 -10.17 -7.86
N VAL A 214 -15.45 -10.34 -8.94
CA VAL A 214 -14.03 -9.96 -8.98
C VAL A 214 -13.87 -8.44 -8.94
N ALA A 215 -14.69 -7.72 -9.72
CA ALA A 215 -14.72 -6.26 -9.70
C ALA A 215 -14.98 -5.71 -8.29
N ARG A 216 -15.94 -6.27 -7.56
CA ARG A 216 -16.29 -5.87 -6.19
C ARG A 216 -15.14 -6.15 -5.21
N LYS A 217 -14.48 -7.31 -5.33
CA LYS A 217 -13.28 -7.63 -4.53
C LYS A 217 -12.18 -6.62 -4.75
N VAL A 218 -11.82 -6.33 -6.00
CA VAL A 218 -10.76 -5.38 -6.34
C VAL A 218 -11.15 -3.95 -5.92
N ALA A 219 -12.40 -3.57 -6.13
CA ALA A 219 -12.87 -2.22 -5.84
C ALA A 219 -12.83 -1.87 -4.36
N TRP A 220 -13.20 -2.82 -3.47
CA TRP A 220 -13.27 -2.48 -2.04
C TRP A 220 -13.16 -3.67 -1.07
N GLU A 221 -13.71 -4.88 -1.39
CA GLU A 221 -13.79 -5.97 -0.41
C GLU A 221 -12.41 -6.45 0.06
N ASN A 222 -11.41 -6.48 -0.83
CA ASN A 222 -10.05 -6.85 -0.47
C ASN A 222 -9.45 -5.87 0.55
N GLY A 223 -9.67 -4.56 0.35
CA GLY A 223 -9.24 -3.54 1.29
C GLY A 223 -9.97 -3.64 2.63
N ALA A 224 -11.28 -3.80 2.59
CA ALA A 224 -12.09 -4.00 3.79
C ALA A 224 -11.64 -5.24 4.56
N GLY A 225 -11.46 -6.38 3.88
CA GLY A 225 -10.99 -7.62 4.48
C GLY A 225 -9.59 -7.51 5.08
N LEU A 226 -8.66 -6.83 4.40
CA LEU A 226 -7.29 -6.61 4.89
C LEU A 226 -7.26 -5.91 6.25
N PHE A 227 -8.20 -5.01 6.49
CA PHE A 227 -8.29 -4.22 7.73
C PHE A 227 -9.43 -4.67 8.66
N GLY A 228 -10.17 -5.72 8.32
CA GLY A 228 -11.30 -6.20 9.10
C GLY A 228 -12.43 -5.17 9.23
N LEU A 229 -12.67 -4.39 8.16
CA LEU A 229 -13.75 -3.42 8.10
C LEU A 229 -15.07 -4.13 7.71
N LYS A 230 -16.18 -3.58 8.25
CA LYS A 230 -17.54 -4.06 7.95
C LYS A 230 -18.21 -3.14 6.96
#